data_30cdeda9d0cb634463bfdad5e008c097
#
_entry.id   30cdeda9d0cb634463bfdad5e008c097
#
_cell.length_a   1.000
_cell.length_b   1.000
_cell.length_c   1.000
_cell.angle_alpha   90.00
_cell.angle_beta   90.00
_cell.angle_gamma   90.00
#
_symmetry.space_group_name_H-M   'P 1'
#
loop_
_entity.id
_entity.type
_entity.pdbx_description
1 polymer ?
#
loop_
_entity_poly.entity_id
_entity_poly.type
_entity_poly.pdbx_seq_one_letter_code
_entity_poly.pdbx_strand_id
1 'polypeptide(L)'
;MSSHFTMLLAVFDRAALMLICLFFLTRTRPFRQLLQKDEHTRAEKVAVTAIFSLFALFSTWSGVNVDGSLLNVRVIAVMAGGILFGPWVGIATGVIAGLHRFLIDIHGVTSVPCLITSIIAGIVAGGINRRVLKEHRWRAGIVGGMLCEALTMVLIVLWARPTSLGLAIVSEI
;
A
#
# COMPACT_ATOMS: atom_id res chain seq x y z
N MET A 1 -17.15 15.95 16.67
CA MET A 1 -15.74 15.94 17.08
C MET A 1 -15.23 14.56 17.53
N SER A 2 -16.04 13.73 18.14
CA SER A 2 -15.64 12.35 18.58
C SER A 2 -15.46 11.34 17.44
N SER A 3 -16.21 11.43 16.36
CA SER A 3 -16.17 10.48 15.23
C SER A 3 -14.84 10.52 14.46
N HIS A 4 -14.38 11.71 14.08
CA HIS A 4 -13.10 11.86 13.34
C HIS A 4 -11.89 11.43 14.17
N PHE A 5 -11.90 11.72 15.47
CA PHE A 5 -10.81 11.28 16.36
C PHE A 5 -10.75 9.76 16.49
N THR A 6 -11.89 9.09 16.57
CA THR A 6 -11.96 7.64 16.65
C THR A 6 -11.49 6.98 15.34
N MET A 7 -11.84 7.57 14.19
CA MET A 7 -11.36 7.12 12.88
C MET A 7 -9.85 7.26 12.74
N LEU A 8 -9.30 8.42 13.13
CA LEU A 8 -7.87 8.69 13.07
C LEU A 8 -7.09 7.72 13.97
N LEU A 9 -7.60 7.44 15.18
CA LEU A 9 -7.05 6.44 16.07
C LEU A 9 -7.08 5.04 15.44
N ALA A 10 -8.19 4.65 14.79
CA ALA A 10 -8.31 3.35 14.16
C ALA A 10 -7.34 3.16 12.99
N VAL A 11 -7.13 4.18 12.17
CA VAL A 11 -6.14 4.15 11.07
C VAL A 11 -4.71 4.08 11.63
N PHE A 12 -4.43 4.87 12.67
CA PHE A 12 -3.12 4.87 13.33
C PHE A 12 -2.81 3.51 13.98
N ASP A 13 -3.77 2.92 14.66
CA ASP A 13 -3.64 1.61 15.32
C ASP A 13 -3.27 0.52 14.30
N ARG A 14 -3.91 0.54 13.13
CA ARG A 14 -3.63 -0.42 12.05
C ARG A 14 -2.30 -0.19 11.37
N ALA A 15 -1.93 1.06 11.15
CA ALA A 15 -0.60 1.40 10.64
C ALA A 15 0.49 0.98 11.63
N ALA A 16 0.29 1.21 12.93
CA ALA A 16 1.20 0.80 13.98
C ALA A 16 1.34 -0.73 14.04
N LEU A 17 0.23 -1.47 13.98
CA LEU A 17 0.24 -2.93 13.96
C LEU A 17 1.00 -3.47 12.76
N MET A 18 0.82 -2.89 11.60
CA MET A 18 1.55 -3.26 10.38
C MET A 18 3.05 -2.98 10.50
N LEU A 19 3.43 -1.82 11.06
CA LEU A 19 4.83 -1.48 11.31
C LEU A 19 5.47 -2.42 12.33
N ILE A 20 4.75 -2.81 13.39
CA ILE A 20 5.20 -3.79 14.38
C ILE A 20 5.43 -5.15 13.70
N CYS A 21 4.50 -5.62 12.87
CA CYS A 21 4.67 -6.88 12.13
C CYS A 21 5.90 -6.82 11.20
N LEU A 22 6.07 -5.72 10.45
CA LEU A 22 7.26 -5.52 9.62
C LEU A 22 8.55 -5.48 10.45
N PHE A 23 8.52 -4.84 11.62
CA PHE A 23 9.66 -4.80 12.53
C PHE A 23 10.04 -6.21 13.00
N PHE A 24 9.08 -7.02 13.46
CA PHE A 24 9.34 -8.40 13.83
C PHE A 24 9.87 -9.24 12.67
N LEU A 25 9.29 -9.06 11.48
CA LEU A 25 9.75 -9.74 10.27
C LEU A 25 11.22 -9.41 9.97
N THR A 26 11.62 -8.13 10.06
CA THR A 26 13.00 -7.71 9.84
C THR A 26 13.97 -8.24 10.89
N ARG A 27 13.48 -8.69 12.04
CA ARG A 27 14.26 -9.31 13.13
C ARG A 27 14.57 -10.79 12.85
N THR A 28 13.79 -11.45 12.00
CA THR A 28 14.03 -12.87 11.67
C THR A 28 15.31 -13.04 10.86
N ARG A 29 16.11 -14.06 11.21
CA ARG A 29 17.39 -14.34 10.53
C ARG A 29 17.24 -14.52 9.02
N PRO A 30 16.27 -15.33 8.49
CA PRO A 30 16.13 -15.53 7.07
C PRO A 30 15.78 -14.24 6.32
N PHE A 31 14.91 -13.40 6.88
CA PHE A 31 14.53 -12.14 6.24
C PHE A 31 15.67 -11.12 6.22
N ARG A 32 16.50 -11.06 7.31
CA ARG A 32 17.71 -10.23 7.34
C ARG A 32 18.72 -10.64 6.29
N GLN A 33 18.91 -11.94 6.09
CA GLN A 33 19.79 -12.45 5.03
C GLN A 33 19.29 -12.05 3.64
N LEU A 34 17.97 -12.10 3.42
CA LEU A 34 17.35 -11.62 2.18
C LEU A 34 17.57 -10.11 1.97
N LEU A 35 17.45 -9.28 3.02
CA LEU A 35 17.67 -7.83 2.92
C LEU A 35 19.12 -7.46 2.59
N GLN A 36 20.09 -8.30 2.97
CA GLN A 36 21.52 -8.05 2.75
C GLN A 36 22.01 -8.49 1.37
N LYS A 37 21.23 -9.33 0.66
CA LYS A 37 21.58 -9.77 -0.68
C LYS A 37 21.27 -8.67 -1.70
N ASP A 38 22.16 -8.48 -2.66
CA ASP A 38 21.93 -7.57 -3.79
C ASP A 38 21.13 -8.24 -4.91
N GLU A 39 21.25 -9.56 -5.05
CA GLU A 39 20.49 -10.36 -6.03
C GLU A 39 19.66 -11.44 -5.35
N HIS A 40 18.41 -11.56 -5.76
CA HIS A 40 17.47 -12.54 -5.23
C HIS A 40 17.11 -13.57 -6.29
N THR A 41 17.08 -14.84 -5.89
CA THR A 41 16.61 -15.93 -6.73
C THR A 41 15.11 -15.78 -7.04
N ARG A 42 14.61 -16.47 -8.05
CA ARG A 42 13.17 -16.45 -8.40
C ARG A 42 12.31 -16.93 -7.23
N ALA A 43 12.74 -17.98 -6.54
CA ALA A 43 12.03 -18.51 -5.37
C ALA A 43 11.96 -17.48 -4.21
N GLU A 44 13.07 -16.79 -3.93
CA GLU A 44 13.11 -15.74 -2.91
C GLU A 44 12.19 -14.58 -3.27
N LYS A 45 12.17 -14.14 -4.54
CA LYS A 45 11.24 -13.09 -5.01
C LYS A 45 9.78 -13.50 -4.84
N VAL A 46 9.43 -14.75 -5.15
CA VAL A 46 8.08 -15.26 -4.96
C VAL A 46 7.71 -15.31 -3.47
N ALA A 47 8.60 -15.80 -2.62
CA ALA A 47 8.38 -15.86 -1.18
C ALA A 47 8.15 -14.47 -0.58
N VAL A 48 8.99 -13.50 -0.95
CA VAL A 48 8.86 -12.10 -0.48
C VAL A 48 7.59 -11.46 -1.03
N THR A 49 7.24 -11.70 -2.29
CA THR A 49 5.99 -11.23 -2.88
C THR A 49 4.80 -11.78 -2.11
N ALA A 50 4.80 -13.07 -1.77
CA ALA A 50 3.74 -13.68 -0.96
C ALA A 50 3.61 -13.01 0.42
N ILE A 51 4.73 -12.76 1.11
CA ILE A 51 4.74 -12.09 2.41
C ILE A 51 4.13 -10.68 2.32
N PHE A 52 4.61 -9.85 1.39
CA PHE A 52 4.09 -8.48 1.26
C PHE A 52 2.66 -8.43 0.71
N SER A 53 2.27 -9.41 -0.11
CA SER A 53 0.88 -9.56 -0.53
C SER A 53 -0.03 -9.90 0.65
N LEU A 54 0.38 -10.81 1.53
CA LEU A 54 -0.37 -11.11 2.75
C LEU A 54 -0.53 -9.87 3.65
N PHE A 55 0.51 -9.06 3.82
CA PHE A 55 0.40 -7.79 4.54
C PHE A 55 -0.58 -6.82 3.87
N ALA A 56 -0.53 -6.70 2.55
CA ALA A 56 -1.43 -5.83 1.81
C ALA A 56 -2.90 -6.31 1.87
N LEU A 57 -3.12 -7.63 1.81
CA LEU A 57 -4.42 -8.28 1.97
C LEU A 57 -4.96 -8.07 3.39
N PHE A 58 -4.14 -8.32 4.40
CA PHE A 58 -4.48 -8.07 5.80
C PHE A 58 -4.85 -6.60 6.04
N SER A 59 -4.06 -5.65 5.49
CA SER A 59 -4.36 -4.23 5.55
C SER A 59 -5.71 -3.89 4.91
N THR A 60 -6.06 -4.53 3.79
CA THR A 60 -7.35 -4.33 3.13
C THR A 60 -8.50 -4.87 3.98
N TRP A 61 -8.33 -6.06 4.54
CA TRP A 61 -9.37 -6.68 5.38
C TRP A 61 -9.56 -5.94 6.71
N SER A 62 -8.48 -5.44 7.27
CA SER A 62 -8.53 -4.64 8.49
C SER A 62 -8.84 -3.15 8.23
N GLY A 63 -9.17 -2.74 7.01
CA GLY A 63 -9.50 -1.36 6.64
C GLY A 63 -10.65 -0.78 7.47
N VAL A 64 -10.64 0.54 7.66
CA VAL A 64 -11.71 1.27 8.34
C VAL A 64 -12.72 1.70 7.28
N ASN A 65 -13.99 1.33 7.49
CA ASN A 65 -15.06 1.76 6.59
C ASN A 65 -15.53 3.16 7.01
N VAL A 66 -15.36 4.13 6.12
CA VAL A 66 -15.79 5.51 6.31
C VAL A 66 -16.74 5.85 5.18
N ASP A 67 -18.01 6.03 5.50
CA ASP A 67 -19.09 6.38 4.55
C ASP A 67 -19.08 5.57 3.24
N GLY A 68 -18.90 4.25 3.35
CA GLY A 68 -18.83 3.36 2.19
C GLY A 68 -17.46 3.29 1.52
N SER A 69 -16.46 4.01 2.00
CA SER A 69 -15.07 3.96 1.53
C SER A 69 -14.17 3.22 2.51
N LEU A 70 -13.37 2.31 2.00
CA LEU A 70 -12.47 1.48 2.80
C LEU A 70 -11.08 2.13 2.84
N LEU A 71 -10.79 2.79 3.95
CA LEU A 71 -9.46 3.34 4.24
C LEU A 71 -8.52 2.23 4.68
N ASN A 72 -7.35 2.14 4.05
CA ASN A 72 -6.37 1.14 4.41
C ASN A 72 -4.93 1.63 4.14
N VAL A 73 -3.99 1.05 4.86
CA VAL A 73 -2.55 1.34 4.75
C VAL A 73 -1.83 0.42 3.76
N ARG A 74 -2.55 -0.16 2.80
CA ARG A 74 -2.05 -1.13 1.82
C ARG A 74 -0.86 -0.63 1.00
N VAL A 75 -0.85 0.65 0.63
CA VAL A 75 0.23 1.27 -0.16
C VAL A 75 1.57 1.13 0.55
N ILE A 76 1.59 1.15 1.89
CA ILE A 76 2.82 0.95 2.67
C ILE A 76 3.43 -0.43 2.40
N ALA A 77 2.63 -1.50 2.37
CA ALA A 77 3.13 -2.84 2.09
C ALA A 77 3.68 -2.96 0.65
N VAL A 78 2.94 -2.44 -0.33
CA VAL A 78 3.35 -2.45 -1.74
C VAL A 78 4.66 -1.67 -1.94
N MET A 79 4.72 -0.46 -1.37
CA MET A 79 5.92 0.39 -1.45
C MET A 79 7.12 -0.26 -0.77
N ALA A 80 6.95 -0.77 0.45
CA ALA A 80 8.02 -1.44 1.19
C ALA A 80 8.57 -2.65 0.40
N GLY A 81 7.71 -3.53 -0.10
CA GLY A 81 8.10 -4.66 -0.92
C GLY A 81 8.90 -4.25 -2.17
N GLY A 82 8.41 -3.25 -2.90
CA GLY A 82 9.06 -2.77 -4.12
C GLY A 82 10.38 -2.05 -3.88
N ILE A 83 10.47 -1.21 -2.84
CA ILE A 83 11.69 -0.47 -2.50
C ILE A 83 12.78 -1.41 -1.99
N LEU A 84 12.44 -2.40 -1.19
CA LEU A 84 13.40 -3.32 -0.58
C LEU A 84 13.87 -4.41 -1.54
N PHE A 85 12.96 -5.01 -2.32
CA PHE A 85 13.22 -6.21 -3.10
C PHE A 85 13.12 -6.03 -4.62
N GLY A 86 12.83 -4.82 -5.06
CA GLY A 86 12.87 -4.43 -6.47
C GLY A 86 11.52 -4.44 -7.18
N PRO A 87 11.52 -4.02 -8.47
CA PRO A 87 10.30 -3.71 -9.20
C PRO A 87 9.38 -4.91 -9.40
N TRP A 88 9.94 -6.10 -9.57
CA TRP A 88 9.14 -7.31 -9.74
C TRP A 88 8.25 -7.58 -8.52
N VAL A 89 8.83 -7.49 -7.32
CA VAL A 89 8.10 -7.70 -6.06
C VAL A 89 7.06 -6.60 -5.88
N GLY A 90 7.43 -5.32 -6.10
CA GLY A 90 6.52 -4.19 -5.97
C GLY A 90 5.30 -4.30 -6.90
N ILE A 91 5.53 -4.56 -8.19
CA ILE A 91 4.45 -4.68 -9.19
C ILE A 91 3.56 -5.88 -8.89
N ALA A 92 4.14 -7.05 -8.61
CA ALA A 92 3.37 -8.25 -8.31
C ALA A 92 2.51 -8.08 -7.04
N THR A 93 3.08 -7.52 -5.97
CA THR A 93 2.34 -7.18 -4.75
C THR A 93 1.23 -6.17 -5.02
N GLY A 94 1.52 -5.12 -5.82
CA GLY A 94 0.54 -4.09 -6.19
C GLY A 94 -0.64 -4.65 -6.99
N VAL A 95 -0.36 -5.55 -7.94
CA VAL A 95 -1.40 -6.23 -8.73
C VAL A 95 -2.26 -7.12 -7.84
N ILE A 96 -1.65 -7.97 -7.00
CA ILE A 96 -2.39 -8.88 -6.09
C ILE A 96 -3.26 -8.06 -5.13
N ALA A 97 -2.68 -7.04 -4.49
CA ALA A 97 -3.38 -6.19 -3.55
C ALA A 97 -4.51 -5.37 -4.19
N GLY A 98 -4.27 -4.84 -5.40
CA GLY A 98 -5.26 -4.09 -6.15
C GLY A 98 -6.42 -4.97 -6.62
N LEU A 99 -6.13 -6.13 -7.19
CA LEU A 99 -7.16 -7.10 -7.61
C LEU A 99 -8.01 -7.57 -6.44
N HIS A 100 -7.39 -7.90 -5.31
CA HIS A 100 -8.11 -8.30 -4.11
C HIS A 100 -9.08 -7.20 -3.65
N ARG A 101 -8.63 -5.94 -3.61
CA ARG A 101 -9.49 -4.81 -3.25
C ARG A 101 -10.65 -4.63 -4.21
N PHE A 102 -10.40 -4.80 -5.50
CA PHE A 102 -11.43 -4.73 -6.53
C PHE A 102 -12.48 -5.83 -6.35
N LEU A 103 -12.04 -7.06 -6.07
CA LEU A 103 -12.95 -8.22 -5.89
C LEU A 103 -13.82 -8.14 -4.63
N ILE A 104 -13.34 -7.50 -3.55
CA ILE A 104 -14.12 -7.33 -2.32
C ILE A 104 -15.32 -6.41 -2.53
N ASP A 105 -15.15 -5.37 -3.35
CA ASP A 105 -16.20 -4.36 -3.53
C ASP A 105 -16.21 -3.86 -4.98
N ILE A 106 -16.71 -4.70 -5.87
CA ILE A 106 -16.69 -4.46 -7.32
C ILE A 106 -17.49 -3.19 -7.69
N HIS A 107 -18.54 -2.86 -6.94
CA HIS A 107 -19.40 -1.71 -7.17
C HIS A 107 -18.98 -0.47 -6.36
N GLY A 108 -17.98 -0.57 -5.50
CA GLY A 108 -17.50 0.54 -4.70
C GLY A 108 -16.82 1.62 -5.53
N VAL A 109 -17.12 2.87 -5.25
CA VAL A 109 -16.57 4.04 -5.94
C VAL A 109 -15.03 4.07 -5.85
N THR A 110 -14.46 3.54 -4.78
CA THR A 110 -13.02 3.52 -4.53
C THR A 110 -12.31 2.30 -5.12
N SER A 111 -13.04 1.30 -5.64
CA SER A 111 -12.45 0.02 -6.07
C SER A 111 -11.50 0.17 -7.25
N VAL A 112 -11.93 0.83 -8.31
CA VAL A 112 -11.11 1.07 -9.53
C VAL A 112 -9.94 2.03 -9.24
N PRO A 113 -10.15 3.21 -8.61
CA PRO A 113 -9.05 4.07 -8.19
C PRO A 113 -7.99 3.33 -7.37
N CYS A 114 -8.40 2.55 -6.38
CA CYS A 114 -7.50 1.79 -5.54
C CYS A 114 -6.74 0.68 -6.27
N LEU A 115 -7.36 0.01 -7.26
CA LEU A 115 -6.68 -0.96 -8.11
C LEU A 115 -5.55 -0.29 -8.89
N ILE A 116 -5.86 0.80 -9.58
CA ILE A 116 -4.90 1.55 -10.42
C ILE A 116 -3.74 2.06 -9.57
N THR A 117 -4.04 2.70 -8.45
CA THR A 117 -3.00 3.29 -7.58
C THR A 117 -2.13 2.25 -6.90
N SER A 118 -2.64 1.06 -6.59
CA SER A 118 -1.82 -0.03 -6.06
C SER A 118 -0.78 -0.53 -7.07
N ILE A 119 -1.14 -0.61 -8.34
CA ILE A 119 -0.22 -0.99 -9.41
C ILE A 119 0.81 0.12 -9.63
N ILE A 120 0.37 1.38 -9.68
CA ILE A 120 1.26 2.55 -9.80
C ILE A 120 2.24 2.60 -8.63
N ALA A 121 1.79 2.39 -7.40
CA ALA A 121 2.65 2.33 -6.22
C ALA A 121 3.73 1.25 -6.35
N GLY A 122 3.40 0.08 -6.87
CA GLY A 122 4.35 -0.98 -7.16
C GLY A 122 5.41 -0.57 -8.20
N ILE A 123 4.99 0.12 -9.26
CA ILE A 123 5.89 0.64 -10.31
C ILE A 123 6.81 1.72 -9.74
N VAL A 124 6.26 2.69 -9.01
CA VAL A 124 7.00 3.77 -8.36
C VAL A 124 8.03 3.21 -7.38
N ALA A 125 7.63 2.27 -6.53
CA ALA A 125 8.53 1.60 -5.57
C ALA A 125 9.68 0.88 -6.28
N GLY A 126 9.38 0.17 -7.36
CA GLY A 126 10.40 -0.47 -8.19
C GLY A 126 11.34 0.51 -8.88
N GLY A 127 10.81 1.66 -9.32
CA GLY A 127 11.60 2.76 -9.86
C GLY A 127 12.55 3.37 -8.83
N ILE A 128 12.07 3.58 -7.60
CA ILE A 128 12.88 4.06 -6.47
C ILE A 128 14.01 3.07 -6.17
N ASN A 129 13.71 1.77 -6.13
CA ASN A 129 14.71 0.74 -5.90
C ASN A 129 15.85 0.78 -6.93
N ARG A 130 15.53 1.02 -8.21
CA ARG A 130 16.53 1.01 -9.31
C ARG A 130 17.32 2.31 -9.46
N ARG A 131 16.67 3.46 -9.21
CA ARG A 131 17.22 4.78 -9.56
C ARG A 131 17.73 5.56 -8.37
N VAL A 132 17.30 5.24 -7.16
CA VAL A 132 17.65 5.98 -5.95
C VAL A 132 18.70 5.23 -5.15
N LEU A 133 19.73 5.93 -4.70
CA LEU A 133 20.76 5.39 -3.81
C LEU A 133 20.14 4.83 -2.54
N LYS A 134 20.68 3.72 -2.01
CA LYS A 134 20.15 3.02 -0.83
C LYS A 134 19.88 3.95 0.36
N GLU A 135 20.75 4.94 0.56
CA GLU A 135 20.66 5.93 1.65
C GLU A 135 19.44 6.85 1.55
N HIS A 136 18.98 7.16 0.34
CA HIS A 136 17.89 8.10 0.08
C HIS A 136 16.55 7.42 -0.23
N ARG A 137 16.53 6.08 -0.31
CA ARG A 137 15.31 5.32 -0.68
C ARG A 137 14.16 5.55 0.30
N TRP A 138 14.45 5.71 1.59
CA TRP A 138 13.42 5.96 2.60
C TRP A 138 12.72 7.31 2.37
N ARG A 139 13.47 8.38 2.04
CA ARG A 139 12.90 9.70 1.71
C ARG A 139 12.06 9.63 0.45
N ALA A 140 12.59 9.02 -0.60
CA ALA A 140 11.87 8.81 -1.85
C ALA A 140 10.61 7.94 -1.65
N GLY A 141 10.68 6.96 -0.74
CA GLY A 141 9.55 6.12 -0.36
C GLY A 141 8.42 6.91 0.32
N ILE A 142 8.75 7.79 1.26
CA ILE A 142 7.76 8.66 1.92
C ILE A 142 7.09 9.56 0.89
N VAL A 143 7.88 10.29 0.09
CA VAL A 143 7.34 11.19 -0.95
C VAL A 143 6.52 10.41 -1.98
N GLY A 144 7.02 9.28 -2.46
CA GLY A 144 6.31 8.41 -3.40
C GLY A 144 4.99 7.88 -2.84
N GLY A 145 4.98 7.48 -1.57
CA GLY A 145 3.76 7.04 -0.88
C GLY A 145 2.72 8.16 -0.78
N MET A 146 3.14 9.35 -0.34
CA MET A 146 2.26 10.53 -0.27
C MET A 146 1.68 10.90 -1.65
N LEU A 147 2.50 10.83 -2.71
CA LEU A 147 2.03 11.10 -4.07
C LEU A 147 1.05 10.03 -4.55
N CYS A 148 1.26 8.76 -4.21
CA CYS A 148 0.32 7.69 -4.56
C CYS A 148 -1.02 7.88 -3.84
N GLU A 149 -1.02 8.27 -2.56
CA GLU A 149 -2.25 8.55 -1.83
C GLU A 149 -2.98 9.79 -2.39
N ALA A 150 -2.25 10.87 -2.68
CA ALA A 150 -2.82 12.05 -3.32
C ALA A 150 -3.45 11.70 -4.69
N LEU A 151 -2.78 10.84 -5.47
CA LEU A 151 -3.32 10.35 -6.74
C LEU A 151 -4.59 9.52 -6.52
N THR A 152 -4.63 8.70 -5.47
CA THR A 152 -5.84 7.93 -5.10
C THR A 152 -7.02 8.87 -4.85
N MET A 153 -6.82 9.92 -4.07
CA MET A 153 -7.85 10.93 -3.77
C MET A 153 -8.35 11.61 -5.04
N VAL A 154 -7.44 12.05 -5.91
CA VAL A 154 -7.80 12.66 -7.20
C VAL A 154 -8.61 11.68 -8.06
N LEU A 155 -8.20 10.43 -8.17
CA LEU A 155 -8.91 9.43 -8.95
C LEU A 155 -10.29 9.11 -8.37
N ILE A 156 -10.46 9.11 -7.05
CA ILE A 156 -11.76 8.94 -6.40
C ILE A 156 -12.71 10.06 -6.81
N VAL A 157 -12.26 11.33 -6.72
CA VAL A 157 -13.06 12.48 -7.12
C VAL A 157 -13.45 12.43 -8.60
N LEU A 158 -12.52 12.04 -9.46
CA LEU A 158 -12.79 11.94 -10.91
C LEU A 158 -13.71 10.77 -11.28
N TRP A 159 -13.64 9.67 -10.54
CA TRP A 159 -14.43 8.46 -10.80
C TRP A 159 -15.82 8.51 -10.21
N ALA A 160 -16.01 9.20 -9.08
CA ALA A 160 -17.30 9.34 -8.42
C ALA A 160 -18.27 10.17 -9.27
N ARG A 161 -19.44 9.61 -9.49
CA ARG A 161 -20.53 10.32 -10.14
C ARG A 161 -21.78 10.27 -9.26
N PRO A 162 -22.33 11.39 -8.82
CA PRO A 162 -21.88 12.78 -9.07
C PRO A 162 -20.58 13.12 -8.34
N THR A 163 -19.80 14.07 -8.86
CA THR A 163 -18.49 14.50 -8.28
C THR A 163 -18.60 15.00 -6.84
N SER A 164 -19.79 15.48 -6.43
CA SER A 164 -20.09 15.84 -5.04
C SER A 164 -19.91 14.66 -4.08
N LEU A 165 -20.22 13.44 -4.49
CA LEU A 165 -20.02 12.24 -3.70
C LEU A 165 -18.53 11.93 -3.51
N GLY A 166 -17.73 12.09 -4.57
CA GLY A 166 -16.28 11.92 -4.49
C GLY A 166 -15.62 12.97 -3.59
N LEU A 167 -16.08 14.22 -3.66
CA LEU A 167 -15.60 15.28 -2.78
C LEU A 167 -15.98 15.03 -1.31
N ALA A 168 -17.21 14.54 -1.06
CA ALA A 168 -17.64 14.17 0.28
C ALA A 168 -16.73 13.07 0.88
N ILE A 169 -16.47 12.01 0.12
CA ILE A 169 -15.58 10.92 0.54
C ILE A 169 -14.18 11.44 0.87
N VAL A 170 -13.62 12.30 0.02
CA VAL A 170 -12.25 12.85 0.23
C VAL A 170 -12.21 13.82 1.41
N SER A 171 -13.29 14.55 1.68
CA SER A 171 -13.34 15.49 2.83
C SER A 171 -13.44 14.78 4.18
N GLU A 172 -13.86 13.52 4.19
CA GLU A 172 -13.94 12.67 5.41
C GLU A 172 -12.62 11.94 5.71
N ILE A 173 -11.71 11.85 4.76
CA ILE A 173 -10.38 11.24 4.88
C ILE A 173 -9.36 12.25 5.40
#